data_e755671b96344009db334cfc303049e4
#
_entry.id   e755671b96344009db334cfc303049e4
#
_cell.length_a   1.000
_cell.length_b   1.000
_cell.length_c   1.000
_cell.angle_alpha   90.00
_cell.angle_beta   90.00
_cell.angle_gamma   90.00
#
_symmetry.space_group_name_H-M   'P 1'
#
loop_
_entity.id
_entity.type
_entity.pdbx_description
1 polymer ?
#
loop_
_entity_poly.entity_id
_entity_poly.type
_entity_poly.pdbx_seq_one_letter_code
_entity_poly.pdbx_strand_id
1 'polypeptide(L)'
;LGNTDSLQLFPLSYPWAWDMYLENMDNHWTPREIPVASDVALWRSDRLSEQERHLFLSVMAQLTTFDVQRGDETAESLQGIIDPPEIKHYLKRLADEEALHTWAYQFIIENMGLDPQDIYSRYARVPQMKARVDLANELSSRAKRAWAKRIFTPEAALTLREKQEILFATIFWFLCFEGIWFVMGLSGPIQNLARNGKFTGAAEQFQYILRDEFQHIRFGIRLINAYIEQYPECMSESFVAAIGRLFQETIRLEEDYIRYCLPSPIIGYNADDHIETTKWYANQRASSIGLRPVYEGAEHRFPWMSEQVSIRKEKNFFETRPTEYRTGGALSWDD
;
A
#
# COMPACT_ATOMS: atom_id res chain seq x y z
N LEU A 1 -22.23 4.84 -1.64
CA LEU A 1 -21.65 4.14 -0.47
C LEU A 1 -22.45 4.40 0.81
N GLY A 2 -23.70 4.86 0.68
CA GLY A 2 -24.59 5.16 1.78
C GLY A 2 -25.73 4.17 1.89
N ASN A 3 -26.26 4.15 3.07
CA ASN A 3 -27.48 3.59 3.63
C ASN A 3 -27.97 2.27 3.00
N THR A 4 -27.39 1.18 3.47
CA THR A 4 -28.08 -0.10 3.44
C THR A 4 -28.66 -0.33 4.84
N ASP A 5 -29.97 -0.31 4.98
CA ASP A 5 -30.66 -0.68 6.23
C ASP A 5 -30.46 -2.18 6.56
N SER A 6 -29.70 -2.89 5.74
CA SER A 6 -29.46 -4.30 5.88
C SER A 6 -28.16 -4.56 6.65
N LEU A 7 -28.29 -5.26 7.77
CA LEU A 7 -27.16 -5.83 8.50
C LEU A 7 -26.67 -7.17 7.90
N GLN A 8 -27.22 -7.56 6.77
CA GLN A 8 -26.91 -8.83 6.10
C GLN A 8 -25.96 -8.58 4.92
N LEU A 9 -25.08 -9.55 4.68
CA LEU A 9 -24.13 -9.50 3.56
C LEU A 9 -24.85 -9.57 2.20
N PHE A 10 -25.89 -10.36 2.07
CA PHE A 10 -26.62 -10.56 0.82
C PHE A 10 -28.00 -9.88 0.84
N PRO A 11 -28.45 -9.32 -0.31
CA PRO A 11 -27.76 -9.24 -1.58
C PRO A 11 -26.60 -8.24 -1.56
N LEU A 12 -25.49 -8.54 -2.28
CA LEU A 12 -24.33 -7.66 -2.37
C LEU A 12 -24.64 -6.40 -3.21
N SER A 13 -24.31 -5.23 -2.69
CA SER A 13 -24.38 -3.96 -3.45
C SER A 13 -23.14 -3.77 -4.32
N TYR A 14 -21.99 -4.26 -3.87
CA TYR A 14 -20.70 -4.18 -4.55
C TYR A 14 -20.04 -5.56 -4.64
N PRO A 15 -20.54 -6.48 -5.50
CA PRO A 15 -20.02 -7.87 -5.59
C PRO A 15 -18.52 -7.94 -5.76
N TRP A 16 -17.93 -6.98 -6.49
CA TRP A 16 -16.49 -6.91 -6.70
C TRP A 16 -15.67 -6.75 -5.40
N ALA A 17 -16.23 -6.13 -4.37
CA ALA A 17 -15.55 -5.98 -3.09
C ALA A 17 -15.50 -7.30 -2.32
N TRP A 18 -16.55 -8.10 -2.44
CA TRP A 18 -16.60 -9.44 -1.88
C TRP A 18 -15.63 -10.40 -2.59
N ASP A 19 -15.60 -10.37 -3.93
CA ASP A 19 -14.68 -11.19 -4.73
C ASP A 19 -13.22 -10.86 -4.37
N MET A 20 -12.89 -9.57 -4.23
CA MET A 20 -11.55 -9.14 -3.82
C MET A 20 -11.21 -9.54 -2.37
N TYR A 21 -12.19 -9.53 -1.46
CA TYR A 21 -11.99 -10.03 -0.10
C TYR A 21 -11.62 -11.53 -0.11
N LEU A 22 -12.32 -12.35 -0.90
CA LEU A 22 -12.00 -13.76 -1.02
C LEU A 22 -10.62 -13.99 -1.65
N GLU A 23 -10.27 -13.23 -2.70
CA GLU A 23 -8.94 -13.28 -3.32
C GLU A 23 -7.83 -12.98 -2.29
N ASN A 24 -8.02 -11.98 -1.41
CA ASN A 24 -7.05 -11.65 -0.37
C ASN A 24 -6.98 -12.73 0.74
N MET A 25 -8.09 -13.39 1.04
CA MET A 25 -8.08 -14.53 1.97
C MET A 25 -7.27 -15.71 1.43
N ASP A 26 -7.41 -16.00 0.13
CA ASP A 26 -6.67 -17.08 -0.53
C ASP A 26 -5.16 -16.78 -0.65
N ASN A 27 -4.79 -15.49 -0.67
CA ASN A 27 -3.41 -15.01 -0.76
C ASN A 27 -2.71 -14.86 0.60
N HIS A 28 -3.30 -15.31 1.71
CA HIS A 28 -2.70 -15.17 3.04
C HIS A 28 -1.33 -15.86 3.14
N TRP A 29 -0.38 -15.18 3.77
CA TRP A 29 0.99 -15.63 3.98
C TRP A 29 1.48 -15.20 5.36
N THR A 30 2.66 -15.71 5.77
CA THR A 30 3.32 -15.26 7.00
C THR A 30 4.82 -15.04 6.80
N PRO A 31 5.46 -14.12 7.52
CA PRO A 31 6.90 -13.85 7.38
C PRO A 31 7.78 -15.08 7.66
N ARG A 32 7.29 -16.04 8.45
CA ARG A 32 8.03 -17.27 8.80
C ARG A 32 8.20 -18.22 7.62
N GLU A 33 7.43 -18.07 6.57
CA GLU A 33 7.52 -18.88 5.36
C GLU A 33 8.70 -18.48 4.47
N ILE A 34 9.28 -17.28 4.72
CA ILE A 34 10.33 -16.69 3.89
C ILE A 34 11.61 -16.54 4.70
N PRO A 35 12.66 -17.33 4.41
CA PRO A 35 13.90 -17.30 5.17
C PRO A 35 14.73 -16.05 4.87
N VAL A 36 15.26 -15.40 5.91
CA VAL A 36 16.17 -14.24 5.83
C VAL A 36 17.60 -14.56 6.25
N ALA A 37 17.96 -15.82 6.39
CA ALA A 37 19.28 -16.24 6.88
C ALA A 37 20.44 -15.75 5.99
N SER A 38 20.25 -15.71 4.67
CA SER A 38 21.21 -15.15 3.73
C SER A 38 21.49 -13.68 3.97
N ASP A 39 20.46 -12.94 4.34
CA ASP A 39 20.53 -11.50 4.58
C ASP A 39 21.23 -11.19 5.91
N VAL A 40 21.03 -12.05 6.92
CA VAL A 40 21.79 -12.00 8.19
C VAL A 40 23.29 -12.16 7.95
N ALA A 41 23.67 -13.18 7.14
CA ALA A 41 25.07 -13.42 6.78
C ALA A 41 25.65 -12.25 5.96
N LEU A 42 24.88 -11.71 5.02
CA LEU A 42 25.27 -10.56 4.21
C LEU A 42 25.48 -9.31 5.08
N TRP A 43 24.54 -9.03 6.01
CA TRP A 43 24.61 -7.86 6.88
C TRP A 43 25.88 -7.83 7.75
N ARG A 44 26.33 -9.00 8.20
CA ARG A 44 27.54 -9.18 9.02
C ARG A 44 28.84 -9.19 8.23
N SER A 45 28.75 -9.23 6.90
CA SER A 45 29.91 -9.27 6.01
C SER A 45 30.38 -7.86 5.61
N ASP A 46 31.51 -7.80 4.92
CA ASP A 46 32.07 -6.59 4.29
C ASP A 46 31.58 -6.38 2.84
N ARG A 47 30.62 -7.19 2.38
CA ARG A 47 30.10 -7.16 1.00
C ARG A 47 29.15 -5.99 0.72
N LEU A 48 28.66 -5.31 1.75
CA LEU A 48 27.78 -4.16 1.64
C LEU A 48 28.57 -2.86 1.79
N SER A 49 28.41 -1.95 0.83
CA SER A 49 28.88 -0.58 0.98
C SER A 49 28.08 0.17 2.06
N GLU A 50 28.63 1.25 2.58
CA GLU A 50 27.90 2.14 3.52
C GLU A 50 26.62 2.72 2.89
N GLN A 51 26.68 3.04 1.59
CA GLN A 51 25.55 3.52 0.81
C GLN A 51 24.40 2.48 0.75
N GLU A 52 24.73 1.21 0.52
CA GLU A 52 23.72 0.14 0.47
C GLU A 52 23.10 -0.15 1.85
N ARG A 53 23.93 -0.06 2.91
CA ARG A 53 23.42 -0.15 4.29
C ARG A 53 22.49 1.02 4.63
N HIS A 54 22.90 2.23 4.30
CA HIS A 54 22.08 3.42 4.51
C HIS A 54 20.73 3.34 3.76
N LEU A 55 20.78 2.92 2.50
CA LEU A 55 19.58 2.74 1.67
C LEU A 55 18.62 1.71 2.28
N PHE A 56 19.15 0.52 2.64
CA PHE A 56 18.34 -0.54 3.26
C PHE A 56 17.66 -0.07 4.55
N LEU A 57 18.43 0.51 5.49
CA LEU A 57 17.90 1.01 6.76
C LEU A 57 16.88 2.13 6.58
N SER A 58 17.08 3.00 5.59
CA SER A 58 16.14 4.10 5.30
C SER A 58 14.83 3.60 4.73
N VAL A 59 14.87 2.65 3.81
CA VAL A 59 13.67 2.01 3.25
C VAL A 59 12.90 1.26 4.34
N MET A 60 13.60 0.45 5.15
CA MET A 60 12.99 -0.26 6.29
C MET A 60 12.28 0.71 7.25
N ALA A 61 12.96 1.80 7.64
CA ALA A 61 12.39 2.77 8.57
C ALA A 61 11.15 3.47 8.04
N GLN A 62 11.10 3.75 6.74
CA GLN A 62 9.94 4.42 6.14
C GLN A 62 8.75 3.47 6.01
N LEU A 63 8.97 2.25 5.51
CA LEU A 63 7.90 1.28 5.30
C LEU A 63 7.27 0.85 6.63
N THR A 64 8.08 0.53 7.66
CA THR A 64 7.56 0.19 9.01
C THR A 64 6.68 1.28 9.61
N THR A 65 6.98 2.55 9.34
CA THR A 65 6.17 3.67 9.82
C THR A 65 4.86 3.79 9.04
N PHE A 66 4.93 3.55 7.75
CA PHE A 66 3.80 3.70 6.84
C PHE A 66 2.69 2.68 7.11
N ASP A 67 3.03 1.40 7.30
CA ASP A 67 2.03 0.35 7.54
C ASP A 67 1.26 0.57 8.85
N VAL A 68 1.94 1.05 9.89
CA VAL A 68 1.25 1.44 11.13
C VAL A 68 0.27 2.57 10.89
N GLN A 69 0.67 3.62 10.16
CA GLN A 69 -0.23 4.73 9.83
C GLN A 69 -1.41 4.28 8.98
N ARG A 70 -1.18 3.37 8.03
CA ARG A 70 -2.20 2.89 7.11
C ARG A 70 -3.24 2.02 7.80
N GLY A 71 -2.79 1.08 8.65
CA GLY A 71 -3.68 0.23 9.44
C GLY A 71 -4.61 1.04 10.34
N ASP A 72 -4.06 2.00 11.07
CA ASP A 72 -4.83 2.90 11.93
C ASP A 72 -5.85 3.73 11.13
N GLU A 73 -5.43 4.30 9.99
CA GLU A 73 -6.33 5.11 9.15
C GLU A 73 -7.49 4.30 8.58
N THR A 74 -7.24 3.08 8.12
CA THR A 74 -8.28 2.20 7.58
C THR A 74 -9.30 1.84 8.66
N ALA A 75 -8.83 1.46 9.84
CA ALA A 75 -9.68 1.05 10.95
C ALA A 75 -10.51 2.23 11.50
N GLU A 76 -9.88 3.40 11.64
CA GLU A 76 -10.49 4.55 12.31
C GLU A 76 -11.38 5.42 11.40
N SER A 77 -11.05 5.52 10.12
CA SER A 77 -11.72 6.48 9.22
C SER A 77 -12.64 5.81 8.21
N LEU A 78 -12.10 4.96 7.34
CA LEU A 78 -12.87 4.44 6.21
C LEU A 78 -14.00 3.50 6.63
N GLN A 79 -13.78 2.62 7.61
CA GLN A 79 -14.82 1.69 8.08
C GLN A 79 -16.03 2.39 8.68
N GLY A 80 -15.84 3.56 9.28
CA GLY A 80 -16.93 4.35 9.86
C GLY A 80 -17.76 5.15 8.87
N ILE A 81 -17.22 5.40 7.66
CA ILE A 81 -17.89 6.21 6.62
C ILE A 81 -18.71 5.34 5.66
N ILE A 82 -18.30 4.10 5.47
CA ILE A 82 -18.81 3.19 4.44
C ILE A 82 -19.81 2.22 5.05
N ASP A 83 -21.01 2.10 4.45
CA ASP A 83 -22.08 1.25 4.97
C ASP A 83 -22.10 -0.18 4.39
N PRO A 84 -21.85 -0.42 3.08
CA PRO A 84 -21.97 -1.75 2.49
C PRO A 84 -21.11 -2.80 3.21
N PRO A 85 -21.69 -3.91 3.69
CA PRO A 85 -20.98 -4.90 4.49
C PRO A 85 -19.78 -5.53 3.79
N GLU A 86 -19.91 -5.80 2.48
CA GLU A 86 -18.85 -6.39 1.66
C GLU A 86 -17.62 -5.47 1.55
N ILE A 87 -17.81 -4.16 1.45
CA ILE A 87 -16.72 -3.19 1.48
C ILE A 87 -16.07 -3.14 2.86
N LYS A 88 -16.89 -3.17 3.94
CA LYS A 88 -16.36 -3.22 5.32
C LYS A 88 -15.54 -4.50 5.57
N HIS A 89 -15.93 -5.63 4.99
CA HIS A 89 -15.16 -6.88 5.11
C HIS A 89 -13.79 -6.74 4.44
N TYR A 90 -13.75 -6.16 3.23
CA TYR A 90 -12.47 -5.89 2.58
C TYR A 90 -11.58 -4.95 3.40
N LEU A 91 -12.13 -3.85 3.92
CA LEU A 91 -11.37 -2.89 4.74
C LEU A 91 -10.83 -3.50 6.04
N LYS A 92 -11.56 -4.47 6.64
CA LYS A 92 -11.05 -5.21 7.80
C LYS A 92 -9.87 -6.12 7.41
N ARG A 93 -9.97 -6.78 6.25
CA ARG A 93 -8.89 -7.60 5.74
C ARG A 93 -7.68 -6.76 5.38
N LEU A 94 -7.86 -5.59 4.74
CA LEU A 94 -6.79 -4.64 4.47
C LEU A 94 -6.07 -4.25 5.77
N ALA A 95 -6.79 -3.86 6.81
CA ALA A 95 -6.17 -3.51 8.09
C ALA A 95 -5.42 -4.69 8.75
N ASP A 96 -5.87 -5.92 8.57
CA ASP A 96 -5.17 -7.13 9.00
C ASP A 96 -3.89 -7.38 8.19
N GLU A 97 -3.92 -7.10 6.88
CA GLU A 97 -2.74 -7.17 6.01
C GLU A 97 -1.69 -6.13 6.38
N GLU A 98 -2.07 -4.90 6.74
CA GLU A 98 -1.13 -3.88 7.24
C GLU A 98 -0.46 -4.32 8.56
N ALA A 99 -1.20 -4.98 9.43
CA ALA A 99 -0.62 -5.56 10.66
C ALA A 99 0.34 -6.72 10.34
N LEU A 100 0.03 -7.53 9.31
CA LEU A 100 0.91 -8.58 8.81
C LEU A 100 2.20 -7.99 8.21
N HIS A 101 2.10 -6.92 7.43
CA HIS A 101 3.26 -6.21 6.87
C HIS A 101 4.15 -5.65 7.97
N THR A 102 3.57 -5.02 8.98
CA THR A 102 4.30 -4.56 10.18
C THR A 102 5.07 -5.71 10.84
N TRP A 103 4.46 -6.89 10.99
CA TRP A 103 5.15 -8.08 11.51
C TRP A 103 6.26 -8.55 10.57
N ALA A 104 6.10 -8.47 9.25
CA ALA A 104 7.14 -8.85 8.30
C ALA A 104 8.40 -7.99 8.45
N TYR A 105 8.25 -6.68 8.60
CA TYR A 105 9.39 -5.80 8.86
C TYR A 105 10.03 -6.08 10.22
N GLN A 106 9.22 -6.29 11.26
CA GLN A 106 9.72 -6.66 12.58
C GLN A 106 10.53 -7.98 12.52
N PHE A 107 10.03 -8.97 11.78
CA PHE A 107 10.71 -10.24 11.58
C PHE A 107 12.09 -10.07 10.92
N ILE A 108 12.21 -9.20 9.90
CA ILE A 108 13.48 -8.87 9.27
C ILE A 108 14.42 -8.19 10.27
N ILE A 109 13.94 -7.17 10.98
CA ILE A 109 14.72 -6.37 11.94
C ILE A 109 15.29 -7.27 13.03
N GLU A 110 14.47 -8.13 13.64
CA GLU A 110 14.89 -9.04 14.71
C GLU A 110 15.91 -10.08 14.24
N ASN A 111 15.64 -10.75 13.13
CA ASN A 111 16.53 -11.79 12.61
C ASN A 111 17.89 -11.24 12.16
N MET A 112 17.92 -10.05 11.58
CA MET A 112 19.16 -9.39 11.18
C MET A 112 19.91 -8.77 12.37
N GLY A 113 19.32 -8.67 13.53
CA GLY A 113 19.90 -8.02 14.70
C GLY A 113 20.11 -6.52 14.53
N LEU A 114 19.19 -5.87 13.80
CA LEU A 114 19.17 -4.42 13.66
C LEU A 114 18.67 -3.78 14.95
N ASP A 115 19.06 -2.53 15.19
CA ASP A 115 18.56 -1.77 16.33
C ASP A 115 17.12 -1.29 16.05
N PRO A 116 16.09 -1.86 16.71
CA PRO A 116 14.71 -1.46 16.48
C PRO A 116 14.46 0.01 16.85
N GLN A 117 15.13 0.52 17.90
CA GLN A 117 14.96 1.89 18.34
C GLN A 117 15.50 2.87 17.30
N ASP A 118 16.62 2.55 16.65
CA ASP A 118 17.14 3.38 15.55
C ASP A 118 16.16 3.42 14.37
N ILE A 119 15.67 2.26 13.94
CA ILE A 119 14.76 2.15 12.79
C ILE A 119 13.45 2.88 13.06
N TYR A 120 12.75 2.53 14.13
CA TYR A 120 11.42 3.08 14.44
C TYR A 120 11.43 4.56 14.83
N SER A 121 12.55 5.15 15.21
CA SER A 121 12.65 6.57 15.50
C SER A 121 13.14 7.44 14.33
N ARG A 122 13.57 6.84 13.22
CA ARG A 122 14.13 7.60 12.08
C ARG A 122 13.11 8.56 11.48
N TYR A 123 11.84 8.17 11.36
CA TYR A 123 10.81 9.04 10.80
C TYR A 123 10.70 10.40 11.52
N ALA A 124 10.98 10.46 12.81
CA ALA A 124 10.93 11.69 13.58
C ALA A 124 12.22 12.54 13.46
N ARG A 125 13.35 11.89 13.15
CA ARG A 125 14.69 12.52 13.09
C ARG A 125 15.11 12.92 11.68
N VAL A 126 14.58 12.26 10.65
CA VAL A 126 14.89 12.49 9.25
C VAL A 126 13.83 13.40 8.64
N PRO A 127 14.15 14.66 8.28
CA PRO A 127 13.16 15.61 7.79
C PRO A 127 12.36 15.13 6.59
N GLN A 128 12.99 14.38 5.67
CA GLN A 128 12.36 13.86 4.47
C GLN A 128 11.31 12.77 4.79
N MET A 129 11.58 11.94 5.79
CA MET A 129 10.60 10.94 6.27
C MET A 129 9.47 11.65 7.03
N LYS A 130 9.84 12.59 7.92
CA LYS A 130 8.87 13.34 8.72
C LYS A 130 7.87 14.10 7.85
N ALA A 131 8.32 14.74 6.78
CA ALA A 131 7.43 15.50 5.89
C ALA A 131 6.34 14.62 5.25
N ARG A 132 6.66 13.37 4.90
CA ARG A 132 5.69 12.39 4.37
C ARG A 132 4.69 11.96 5.44
N VAL A 133 5.15 11.69 6.64
CA VAL A 133 4.30 11.35 7.81
C VAL A 133 3.38 12.52 8.16
N ASP A 134 3.89 13.75 8.16
CA ASP A 134 3.12 14.96 8.49
C ASP A 134 2.00 15.20 7.46
N LEU A 135 2.26 15.01 6.16
CA LEU A 135 1.23 15.11 5.12
C LEU A 135 0.14 14.05 5.33
N ALA A 136 0.53 12.79 5.60
CA ALA A 136 -0.41 11.71 5.87
C ALA A 136 -1.31 12.05 7.07
N ASN A 137 -0.73 12.49 8.19
CA ASN A 137 -1.47 12.87 9.40
C ASN A 137 -2.40 14.08 9.16
N GLU A 138 -1.99 15.05 8.37
CA GLU A 138 -2.83 16.21 8.04
C GLU A 138 -4.07 15.77 7.26
N LEU A 139 -3.91 14.94 6.23
CA LEU A 139 -5.02 14.50 5.38
C LEU A 139 -5.97 13.57 6.14
N SER A 140 -5.44 12.65 6.97
CA SER A 140 -6.23 11.83 7.88
C SER A 140 -7.08 12.67 8.83
N SER A 141 -6.49 13.70 9.41
CA SER A 141 -7.21 14.58 10.34
C SER A 141 -8.37 15.33 9.67
N ARG A 142 -8.28 15.64 8.38
CA ARG A 142 -9.38 16.24 7.63
C ARG A 142 -10.52 15.25 7.42
N ALA A 143 -10.22 14.02 6.99
CA ALA A 143 -11.24 12.98 6.80
C ALA A 143 -11.92 12.57 8.10
N LYS A 144 -11.14 12.45 9.20
CA LYS A 144 -11.66 12.10 10.53
C LYS A 144 -12.70 13.09 11.05
N ARG A 145 -12.62 14.37 10.70
CA ARG A 145 -13.66 15.36 11.07
C ARG A 145 -15.01 15.09 10.39
N ALA A 146 -15.01 14.74 9.11
CA ALA A 146 -16.22 14.37 8.40
C ALA A 146 -16.80 13.05 8.91
N TRP A 147 -15.94 12.10 9.23
CA TRP A 147 -16.30 10.83 9.85
C TRP A 147 -16.93 11.02 11.25
N ALA A 148 -16.30 11.81 12.11
CA ALA A 148 -16.84 12.10 13.45
C ALA A 148 -18.24 12.70 13.37
N LYS A 149 -18.47 13.65 12.46
CA LYS A 149 -19.81 14.22 12.22
C LYS A 149 -20.82 13.12 11.87
N ARG A 150 -20.47 12.20 10.97
CA ARG A 150 -21.37 11.12 10.57
C ARG A 150 -21.72 10.17 11.71
N ILE A 151 -20.78 9.90 12.62
CA ILE A 151 -21.03 9.04 13.80
C ILE A 151 -21.90 9.73 14.83
N PHE A 152 -21.59 10.99 15.15
CA PHE A 152 -22.28 11.71 16.22
C PHE A 152 -23.59 12.40 15.78
N THR A 153 -23.78 12.62 14.49
CA THR A 153 -24.99 13.21 13.89
C THR A 153 -25.36 12.48 12.59
N PRO A 154 -25.73 11.17 12.65
CA PRO A 154 -25.93 10.33 11.47
C PRO A 154 -27.06 10.84 10.56
N GLU A 155 -28.03 11.60 11.09
CA GLU A 155 -29.11 12.24 10.35
C GLU A 155 -28.65 13.50 9.58
N ALA A 156 -27.49 14.05 9.90
CA ALA A 156 -26.95 15.23 9.22
C ALA A 156 -26.28 14.84 7.91
N ALA A 157 -26.82 15.31 6.79
CA ALA A 157 -26.19 15.11 5.49
C ALA A 157 -24.79 15.73 5.43
N LEU A 158 -23.86 15.04 4.77
CA LEU A 158 -22.53 15.57 4.47
C LEU A 158 -22.65 16.73 3.48
N THR A 159 -21.99 17.84 3.78
CA THR A 159 -21.82 18.95 2.85
C THR A 159 -20.92 18.55 1.67
N LEU A 160 -20.97 19.27 0.57
CA LEU A 160 -20.06 19.05 -0.57
C LEU A 160 -18.59 19.07 -0.14
N ARG A 161 -18.21 20.01 0.72
CA ARG A 161 -16.84 20.11 1.25
C ARG A 161 -16.43 18.84 2.02
N GLU A 162 -17.28 18.33 2.89
CA GLU A 162 -17.00 17.10 3.66
C GLU A 162 -16.87 15.88 2.74
N LYS A 163 -17.75 15.78 1.72
CA LYS A 163 -17.63 14.74 0.69
C LYS A 163 -16.30 14.83 -0.07
N GLN A 164 -15.87 16.04 -0.43
CA GLN A 164 -14.57 16.27 -1.08
C GLN A 164 -13.40 15.96 -0.17
N GLU A 165 -13.46 16.28 1.13
CA GLU A 165 -12.40 15.93 2.09
C GLU A 165 -12.23 14.40 2.24
N ILE A 166 -13.33 13.66 2.28
CA ILE A 166 -13.33 12.19 2.29
C ILE A 166 -12.70 11.64 1.00
N LEU A 167 -13.18 12.11 -0.16
CA LEU A 167 -12.65 11.66 -1.45
C LEU A 167 -11.16 11.98 -1.61
N PHE A 168 -10.74 13.17 -1.19
CA PHE A 168 -9.35 13.62 -1.28
C PHE A 168 -8.42 12.74 -0.43
N ALA A 169 -8.81 12.43 0.81
CA ALA A 169 -8.06 11.53 1.66
C ALA A 169 -8.03 10.10 1.11
N THR A 170 -9.15 9.61 0.56
CA THR A 170 -9.21 8.29 -0.07
C THR A 170 -8.29 8.20 -1.29
N ILE A 171 -8.25 9.24 -2.13
CA ILE A 171 -7.30 9.34 -3.25
C ILE A 171 -5.86 9.34 -2.74
N PHE A 172 -5.56 10.12 -1.70
CA PHE A 172 -4.23 10.13 -1.12
C PHE A 172 -3.80 8.74 -0.64
N TRP A 173 -4.61 8.08 0.18
CA TRP A 173 -4.24 6.81 0.79
C TRP A 173 -4.03 5.69 -0.24
N PHE A 174 -4.94 5.51 -1.19
CA PHE A 174 -4.84 4.43 -2.16
C PHE A 174 -3.96 4.74 -3.36
N LEU A 175 -3.93 5.99 -3.84
CA LEU A 175 -3.25 6.30 -5.10
C LEU A 175 -1.89 6.97 -4.90
N CYS A 176 -1.71 7.77 -3.84
CA CYS A 176 -0.44 8.43 -3.54
C CYS A 176 0.39 7.61 -2.55
N PHE A 177 -0.17 7.28 -1.42
CA PHE A 177 0.53 6.59 -0.33
C PHE A 177 0.87 5.14 -0.72
N GLU A 178 -0.13 4.29 -0.94
CA GLU A 178 0.09 2.91 -1.41
C GLU A 178 0.50 2.90 -2.89
N GLY A 179 -0.22 3.62 -3.75
CA GLY A 179 -0.07 3.57 -5.20
C GLY A 179 1.25 4.13 -5.74
N ILE A 180 1.96 4.95 -4.98
CA ILE A 180 3.24 5.53 -5.36
C ILE A 180 4.31 5.20 -4.33
N TRP A 181 4.19 5.70 -3.07
CA TRP A 181 5.26 5.58 -2.10
C TRP A 181 5.57 4.14 -1.70
N PHE A 182 4.55 3.30 -1.43
CA PHE A 182 4.78 1.88 -1.16
C PHE A 182 5.29 1.13 -2.38
N VAL A 183 4.65 1.32 -3.52
CA VAL A 183 5.09 0.65 -4.77
C VAL A 183 6.56 0.96 -5.05
N MET A 184 6.99 2.22 -4.95
CA MET A 184 8.38 2.59 -5.20
C MET A 184 9.34 2.07 -4.12
N GLY A 185 8.94 2.10 -2.85
CA GLY A 185 9.73 1.56 -1.73
C GLY A 185 9.93 0.05 -1.81
N LEU A 186 8.87 -0.69 -2.11
CA LEU A 186 8.87 -2.16 -2.16
C LEU A 186 9.47 -2.73 -3.43
N SER A 187 9.20 -2.12 -4.59
CA SER A 187 9.62 -2.63 -5.89
C SER A 187 10.94 -2.05 -6.40
N GLY A 188 11.41 -0.94 -5.86
CA GLY A 188 12.57 -0.23 -6.37
C GLY A 188 13.90 -0.65 -5.74
N PRO A 189 14.39 0.05 -4.69
CA PRO A 189 15.77 -0.05 -4.23
C PRO A 189 16.16 -1.45 -3.75
N ILE A 190 15.32 -2.09 -2.93
CA ILE A 190 15.63 -3.39 -2.33
C ILE A 190 15.56 -4.51 -3.39
N GLN A 191 14.61 -4.44 -4.30
CA GLN A 191 14.54 -5.39 -5.40
C GLN A 191 15.73 -5.25 -6.35
N ASN A 192 16.24 -4.02 -6.57
CA ASN A 192 17.47 -3.82 -7.32
C ASN A 192 18.67 -4.44 -6.59
N LEU A 193 18.79 -4.29 -5.27
CA LEU A 193 19.82 -4.95 -4.48
C LEU A 193 19.72 -6.48 -4.59
N ALA A 194 18.50 -7.04 -4.56
CA ALA A 194 18.27 -8.48 -4.71
C ALA A 194 18.71 -9.01 -6.09
N ARG A 195 18.47 -8.26 -7.16
CA ARG A 195 18.99 -8.58 -8.51
C ARG A 195 20.50 -8.65 -8.56
N ASN A 196 21.19 -7.96 -7.67
CA ASN A 196 22.63 -8.01 -7.48
C ASN A 196 23.07 -9.01 -6.37
N GLY A 197 22.20 -9.93 -5.96
CA GLY A 197 22.48 -10.97 -4.97
C GLY A 197 22.60 -10.48 -3.53
N LYS A 198 21.92 -9.36 -3.20
CA LYS A 198 21.92 -8.74 -1.87
C LYS A 198 20.49 -8.61 -1.34
N PHE A 199 20.28 -8.93 -0.04
CA PHE A 199 18.98 -8.83 0.63
C PHE A 199 17.83 -9.62 -0.07
N THR A 200 18.13 -10.83 -0.53
CA THR A 200 17.19 -11.65 -1.30
C THR A 200 15.99 -12.11 -0.46
N GLY A 201 16.18 -12.39 0.82
CA GLY A 201 15.10 -12.78 1.73
C GLY A 201 14.16 -11.61 2.04
N ALA A 202 14.71 -10.43 2.38
CA ALA A 202 13.92 -9.22 2.58
C ALA A 202 13.18 -8.83 1.29
N ALA A 203 13.84 -8.91 0.14
CA ALA A 203 13.21 -8.63 -1.15
C ALA A 203 12.06 -9.59 -1.46
N GLU A 204 12.16 -10.86 -1.10
CA GLU A 204 11.09 -11.83 -1.27
C GLU A 204 9.90 -11.48 -0.35
N GLN A 205 10.11 -11.13 0.92
CA GLN A 205 9.04 -10.62 1.79
C GLN A 205 8.39 -9.36 1.22
N PHE A 206 9.20 -8.39 0.77
CA PHE A 206 8.69 -7.17 0.12
C PHE A 206 7.86 -7.49 -1.12
N GLN A 207 8.17 -8.56 -1.76
CA GLN A 207 7.37 -9.00 -2.88
C GLN A 207 5.99 -9.48 -2.45
N TYR A 208 5.80 -10.21 -1.37
CA TYR A 208 4.50 -10.61 -0.87
C TYR A 208 3.69 -9.38 -0.40
N ILE A 209 4.35 -8.45 0.30
CA ILE A 209 3.73 -7.18 0.67
C ILE A 209 3.26 -6.43 -0.60
N LEU A 210 4.12 -6.27 -1.60
CA LEU A 210 3.79 -5.58 -2.85
C LEU A 210 2.58 -6.20 -3.57
N ARG A 211 2.41 -7.52 -3.51
CA ARG A 211 1.23 -8.20 -4.06
C ARG A 211 -0.04 -7.74 -3.34
N ASP A 212 0.00 -7.68 -2.02
CA ASP A 212 -1.13 -7.26 -1.21
C ASP A 212 -1.43 -5.76 -1.47
N GLU A 213 -0.40 -4.91 -1.57
CA GLU A 213 -0.54 -3.49 -1.95
C GLU A 213 -1.20 -3.29 -3.32
N PHE A 214 -0.90 -4.13 -4.31
CA PHE A 214 -1.59 -4.06 -5.59
C PHE A 214 -3.08 -4.39 -5.49
N GLN A 215 -3.48 -5.27 -4.58
CA GLN A 215 -4.89 -5.54 -4.29
C GLN A 215 -5.54 -4.32 -3.62
N HIS A 216 -4.86 -3.70 -2.64
CA HIS A 216 -5.33 -2.47 -1.98
C HIS A 216 -5.56 -1.35 -3.00
N ILE A 217 -4.60 -1.11 -3.89
CA ILE A 217 -4.69 -0.11 -4.95
C ILE A 217 -5.86 -0.40 -5.90
N ARG A 218 -6.03 -1.66 -6.33
CA ARG A 218 -7.17 -2.07 -7.18
C ARG A 218 -8.51 -1.80 -6.51
N PHE A 219 -8.61 -2.15 -5.22
CA PHE A 219 -9.80 -1.88 -4.42
C PHE A 219 -10.03 -0.37 -4.30
N GLY A 220 -9.00 0.39 -3.96
CA GLY A 220 -9.06 1.85 -3.83
C GLY A 220 -9.54 2.53 -5.11
N ILE A 221 -9.04 2.13 -6.28
CA ILE A 221 -9.49 2.64 -7.58
C ILE A 221 -10.99 2.38 -7.77
N ARG A 222 -11.48 1.18 -7.47
CA ARG A 222 -12.91 0.85 -7.59
C ARG A 222 -13.75 1.65 -6.60
N LEU A 223 -13.29 1.78 -5.36
CA LEU A 223 -13.95 2.55 -4.32
C LEU A 223 -14.05 4.04 -4.68
N ILE A 224 -12.95 4.63 -5.16
CA ILE A 224 -12.90 6.04 -5.60
C ILE A 224 -13.86 6.28 -6.77
N ASN A 225 -13.83 5.42 -7.79
CA ASN A 225 -14.71 5.55 -8.95
C ASN A 225 -16.20 5.39 -8.56
N ALA A 226 -16.54 4.43 -7.69
CA ALA A 226 -17.90 4.28 -7.17
C ALA A 226 -18.34 5.50 -6.35
N TYR A 227 -17.42 6.13 -5.62
CA TYR A 227 -17.71 7.35 -4.88
C TYR A 227 -17.94 8.55 -5.81
N ILE A 228 -17.12 8.69 -6.86
CA ILE A 228 -17.27 9.74 -7.89
C ILE A 228 -18.59 9.55 -8.65
N GLU A 229 -18.95 8.32 -8.99
CA GLU A 229 -20.23 8.01 -9.64
C GLU A 229 -21.43 8.39 -8.76
N GLN A 230 -21.34 8.14 -7.45
CA GLN A 230 -22.40 8.48 -6.49
C GLN A 230 -22.49 9.99 -6.21
N TYR A 231 -21.35 10.70 -6.25
CA TYR A 231 -21.23 12.12 -5.91
C TYR A 231 -20.46 12.90 -6.99
N PRO A 232 -20.98 12.97 -8.23
CA PRO A 232 -20.27 13.62 -9.34
C PRO A 232 -20.02 15.12 -9.09
N GLU A 233 -20.82 15.76 -8.24
CA GLU A 233 -20.65 17.14 -7.84
C GLU A 233 -19.32 17.41 -7.10
N CYS A 234 -18.66 16.38 -6.58
CA CYS A 234 -17.34 16.53 -5.97
C CYS A 234 -16.26 16.93 -6.97
N MET A 235 -16.40 16.53 -8.25
CA MET A 235 -15.37 16.67 -9.27
C MET A 235 -15.41 18.04 -9.96
N SER A 236 -15.52 19.13 -9.19
CA SER A 236 -15.38 20.49 -9.73
C SER A 236 -13.96 20.73 -10.27
N GLU A 237 -13.80 21.69 -11.21
CA GLU A 237 -12.49 22.05 -11.77
C GLU A 237 -11.47 22.39 -10.69
N SER A 238 -11.88 23.14 -9.66
CA SER A 238 -11.00 23.51 -8.54
C SER A 238 -10.56 22.31 -7.71
N PHE A 239 -11.45 21.31 -7.55
CA PHE A 239 -11.12 20.08 -6.84
C PHE A 239 -10.20 19.17 -7.67
N VAL A 240 -10.43 19.02 -8.96
CA VAL A 240 -9.53 18.33 -9.89
C VAL A 240 -8.15 18.95 -9.88
N ALA A 241 -8.06 20.29 -9.92
CA ALA A 241 -6.78 20.98 -9.79
C ALA A 241 -6.10 20.73 -8.42
N ALA A 242 -6.87 20.59 -7.33
CA ALA A 242 -6.32 20.24 -6.02
C ALA A 242 -5.76 18.81 -6.00
N ILE A 243 -6.43 17.84 -6.64
CA ILE A 243 -5.90 16.47 -6.80
C ILE A 243 -4.60 16.48 -7.60
N GLY A 244 -4.51 17.26 -8.67
CA GLY A 244 -3.28 17.43 -9.44
C GLY A 244 -2.12 17.93 -8.57
N ARG A 245 -2.36 18.94 -7.72
CA ARG A 245 -1.35 19.42 -6.75
C ARG A 245 -0.98 18.37 -5.71
N LEU A 246 -1.92 17.52 -5.28
CA LEU A 246 -1.63 16.41 -4.37
C LEU A 246 -0.62 15.44 -4.99
N PHE A 247 -0.82 15.03 -6.24
CA PHE A 247 0.14 14.19 -6.95
C PHE A 247 1.52 14.88 -7.08
N GLN A 248 1.54 16.17 -7.41
CA GLN A 248 2.79 16.93 -7.49
C GLN A 248 3.53 16.98 -6.15
N GLU A 249 2.82 17.21 -5.05
CA GLU A 249 3.42 17.21 -3.70
C GLU A 249 3.91 15.82 -3.30
N THR A 250 3.16 14.76 -3.64
CA THR A 250 3.57 13.36 -3.43
C THR A 250 4.90 13.07 -4.12
N ILE A 251 5.06 13.50 -5.37
CA ILE A 251 6.31 13.31 -6.14
C ILE A 251 7.45 14.16 -5.56
N ARG A 252 7.19 15.40 -5.18
CA ARG A 252 8.20 16.26 -4.56
C ARG A 252 8.76 15.64 -3.26
N LEU A 253 7.89 15.12 -2.42
CA LEU A 253 8.28 14.44 -1.18
C LEU A 253 9.02 13.13 -1.45
N GLU A 254 8.66 12.40 -2.49
CA GLU A 254 9.40 11.21 -2.92
C GLU A 254 10.78 11.56 -3.44
N GLU A 255 10.89 12.62 -4.23
CA GLU A 255 12.18 13.13 -4.72
C GLU A 255 13.12 13.48 -3.56
N ASP A 256 12.64 14.26 -2.59
CA ASP A 256 13.43 14.64 -1.41
C ASP A 256 13.88 13.39 -0.63
N TYR A 257 13.00 12.42 -0.49
CA TYR A 257 13.28 11.18 0.23
C TYR A 257 14.28 10.28 -0.49
N ILE A 258 14.10 10.04 -1.80
CA ILE A 258 15.02 9.15 -2.52
C ILE A 258 16.42 9.75 -2.65
N ARG A 259 16.53 11.08 -2.80
CA ARG A 259 17.85 11.74 -2.79
C ARG A 259 18.55 11.67 -1.43
N TYR A 260 17.77 11.62 -0.32
CA TYR A 260 18.34 11.32 0.99
C TYR A 260 18.79 9.86 1.10
N CYS A 261 17.97 8.89 0.64
CA CYS A 261 18.29 7.45 0.72
C CYS A 261 19.43 7.06 -0.21
N LEU A 262 19.55 7.73 -1.36
CA LEU A 262 20.46 7.41 -2.45
C LEU A 262 21.20 8.66 -2.96
N PRO A 263 22.08 9.27 -2.13
CA PRO A 263 22.85 10.45 -2.54
C PRO A 263 23.85 10.16 -3.66
N SER A 264 24.20 8.88 -3.89
CA SER A 264 25.01 8.42 -5.00
C SER A 264 24.39 7.18 -5.63
N PRO A 265 24.57 6.93 -6.93
CA PRO A 265 24.05 5.75 -7.59
C PRO A 265 24.65 4.46 -7.01
N ILE A 266 23.84 3.39 -7.03
CA ILE A 266 24.32 2.00 -6.85
C ILE A 266 24.20 1.26 -8.18
N ILE A 267 24.73 0.05 -8.27
CA ILE A 267 24.69 -0.75 -9.51
C ILE A 267 23.23 -0.92 -9.96
N GLY A 268 22.91 -0.40 -11.15
CA GLY A 268 21.62 -0.53 -11.79
C GLY A 268 20.49 0.33 -11.21
N TYR A 269 20.81 1.29 -10.30
CA TYR A 269 19.78 2.14 -9.69
C TYR A 269 20.33 3.52 -9.29
N ASN A 270 19.60 4.58 -9.64
CA ASN A 270 19.90 5.97 -9.27
C ASN A 270 18.62 6.74 -8.94
N ALA A 271 18.79 7.88 -8.27
CA ALA A 271 17.66 8.70 -7.83
C ALA A 271 16.88 9.33 -9.00
N ASP A 272 17.54 9.72 -10.09
CA ASP A 272 16.86 10.39 -11.21
C ASP A 272 15.94 9.44 -11.97
N ASP A 273 16.37 8.21 -12.24
CA ASP A 273 15.53 7.18 -12.85
C ASP A 273 14.40 6.75 -11.91
N HIS A 274 14.64 6.71 -10.57
CA HIS A 274 13.60 6.48 -9.58
C HIS A 274 12.52 7.56 -9.67
N ILE A 275 12.90 8.84 -9.66
CA ILE A 275 11.97 9.97 -9.73
C ILE A 275 11.17 9.94 -11.04
N GLU A 276 11.81 9.65 -12.15
CA GLU A 276 11.13 9.56 -13.44
C GLU A 276 10.10 8.43 -13.47
N THR A 277 10.45 7.26 -12.93
CA THR A 277 9.52 6.14 -12.77
C THR A 277 8.36 6.49 -11.84
N THR A 278 8.65 7.24 -10.76
CA THR A 278 7.62 7.69 -9.81
C THR A 278 6.60 8.62 -10.49
N LYS A 279 7.05 9.54 -11.37
CA LYS A 279 6.17 10.38 -12.19
C LYS A 279 5.30 9.56 -13.15
N TRP A 280 5.87 8.51 -13.73
CA TRP A 280 5.10 7.58 -14.54
C TRP A 280 3.98 6.89 -13.74
N TYR A 281 4.28 6.41 -12.52
CA TYR A 281 3.24 5.85 -11.63
C TYR A 281 2.17 6.88 -11.30
N ALA A 282 2.53 8.14 -11.01
CA ALA A 282 1.55 9.20 -10.76
C ALA A 282 0.58 9.37 -11.93
N ASN A 283 1.07 9.33 -13.18
CA ASN A 283 0.23 9.37 -14.37
C ASN A 283 -0.73 8.18 -14.46
N GLN A 284 -0.26 6.96 -14.16
CA GLN A 284 -1.10 5.76 -14.16
C GLN A 284 -2.22 5.87 -13.11
N ARG A 285 -1.88 6.36 -11.91
CA ARG A 285 -2.85 6.55 -10.83
C ARG A 285 -3.87 7.64 -11.15
N ALA A 286 -3.44 8.79 -11.67
CA ALA A 286 -4.34 9.85 -12.11
C ALA A 286 -5.31 9.36 -13.20
N SER A 287 -4.79 8.65 -14.20
CA SER A 287 -5.58 8.10 -15.31
C SER A 287 -6.61 7.06 -14.84
N SER A 288 -6.31 6.28 -13.78
CA SER A 288 -7.22 5.26 -13.24
C SER A 288 -8.52 5.81 -12.65
N ILE A 289 -8.55 7.11 -12.35
CA ILE A 289 -9.72 7.86 -11.86
C ILE A 289 -10.20 8.93 -12.85
N GLY A 290 -9.85 8.78 -14.13
CA GLY A 290 -10.32 9.63 -15.23
C GLY A 290 -9.64 11.00 -15.31
N LEU A 291 -8.52 11.23 -14.63
CA LEU A 291 -7.76 12.48 -14.72
C LEU A 291 -6.72 12.43 -15.84
N ARG A 292 -6.33 13.61 -16.32
CA ARG A 292 -5.22 13.74 -17.27
C ARG A 292 -3.88 13.43 -16.59
N PRO A 293 -2.87 12.96 -17.35
CA PRO A 293 -1.51 12.81 -16.84
C PRO A 293 -1.02 14.10 -16.16
N VAL A 294 -0.34 13.95 -15.01
CA VAL A 294 0.22 15.06 -14.22
C VAL A 294 1.59 15.50 -14.78
N TYR A 295 2.31 14.55 -15.38
CA TYR A 295 3.66 14.74 -15.93
C TYR A 295 3.71 14.24 -17.38
N GLU A 296 3.71 15.16 -18.35
CA GLU A 296 3.81 14.78 -19.76
C GLU A 296 5.15 14.10 -20.05
N GLY A 297 5.12 13.03 -20.83
CA GLY A 297 6.31 12.32 -21.30
C GLY A 297 7.05 11.51 -20.23
N ALA A 298 6.52 11.38 -19.01
CA ALA A 298 7.16 10.56 -17.99
C ALA A 298 7.26 9.09 -18.42
N GLU A 299 8.43 8.48 -18.19
CA GLU A 299 8.76 7.13 -18.64
C GLU A 299 9.08 6.20 -17.47
N HIS A 300 8.72 4.92 -17.60
CA HIS A 300 9.11 3.89 -16.68
C HIS A 300 10.56 3.45 -16.96
N ARG A 301 11.51 3.85 -16.11
CA ARG A 301 12.94 3.59 -16.29
C ARG A 301 13.40 2.19 -15.84
N PHE A 302 12.56 1.44 -15.15
CA PHE A 302 12.89 0.11 -14.61
C PHE A 302 11.94 -0.98 -15.15
N PRO A 303 12.06 -1.41 -16.42
CA PRO A 303 11.15 -2.41 -17.01
C PRO A 303 11.03 -3.70 -16.19
N TRP A 304 12.11 -4.10 -15.50
CA TRP A 304 12.15 -5.28 -14.63
C TRP A 304 11.18 -5.22 -13.44
N MET A 305 10.74 -4.03 -13.01
CA MET A 305 9.72 -3.90 -11.96
C MET A 305 8.37 -4.44 -12.42
N SER A 306 8.04 -4.30 -13.71
CA SER A 306 6.83 -4.85 -14.30
C SER A 306 6.86 -6.38 -14.42
N GLU A 307 8.04 -6.96 -14.63
CA GLU A 307 8.24 -8.42 -14.70
C GLU A 307 7.95 -9.09 -13.36
N GLN A 308 8.22 -8.43 -12.24
CA GLN A 308 7.96 -8.95 -10.90
C GLN A 308 6.49 -9.23 -10.64
N VAL A 309 5.60 -8.45 -11.21
CA VAL A 309 4.15 -8.63 -11.10
C VAL A 309 3.67 -9.85 -11.91
N SER A 310 4.31 -10.14 -13.06
CA SER A 310 3.93 -11.26 -13.93
C SER A 310 4.44 -12.61 -13.43
N ILE A 311 5.66 -12.69 -12.91
CA ILE A 311 6.26 -13.93 -12.37
C ILE A 311 5.41 -14.53 -11.24
N ARG A 312 4.63 -13.74 -10.54
CA ARG A 312 3.79 -14.17 -9.43
C ARG A 312 2.47 -14.79 -9.79
N LYS A 313 1.89 -14.43 -10.93
CA LYS A 313 0.77 -15.17 -11.48
C LYS A 313 1.14 -16.62 -11.77
N GLU A 314 2.42 -16.86 -12.12
CA GLU A 314 2.95 -18.20 -12.38
C GLU A 314 3.32 -18.97 -11.11
N LYS A 315 3.93 -18.33 -10.09
CA LYS A 315 4.23 -18.99 -8.79
C LYS A 315 2.96 -19.43 -8.06
N ASN A 316 1.93 -18.61 -8.02
CA ASN A 316 0.66 -18.95 -7.41
C ASN A 316 -0.06 -20.12 -8.13
N PHE A 317 0.21 -20.34 -9.41
CA PHE A 317 -0.33 -21.47 -10.16
C PHE A 317 0.30 -22.81 -9.74
N PHE A 318 1.55 -22.81 -9.26
CA PHE A 318 2.26 -24.00 -8.80
C PHE A 318 2.17 -24.24 -7.28
N GLU A 319 1.76 -23.25 -6.50
CA GLU A 319 1.56 -23.33 -5.04
C GLU A 319 0.10 -23.62 -4.64
N THR A 320 -0.74 -24.12 -5.55
CA THR A 320 -2.05 -24.63 -5.18
C THR A 320 -1.86 -25.77 -4.19
N ARG A 321 -2.04 -25.50 -2.89
CA ARG A 321 -2.28 -26.55 -1.90
C ARG A 321 -3.40 -27.41 -2.44
N PRO A 322 -3.27 -28.76 -2.44
CA PRO A 322 -4.38 -29.62 -2.83
C PRO A 322 -5.50 -29.43 -1.80
N THR A 323 -6.43 -28.52 -2.08
CA THR A 323 -7.64 -28.29 -1.28
C THR A 323 -8.71 -29.34 -1.56
N GLU A 324 -8.40 -30.39 -2.31
CA GLU A 324 -9.28 -31.54 -2.49
C GLU A 324 -8.94 -32.69 -1.53
N TYR A 325 -8.95 -32.43 -0.22
CA TYR A 325 -9.36 -33.47 0.71
C TYR A 325 -10.88 -33.36 0.86
N ARG A 326 -11.61 -33.93 -0.05
CA ARG A 326 -13.00 -34.34 0.20
C ARG A 326 -12.96 -35.40 1.28
N THR A 327 -13.12 -35.02 2.53
CA THR A 327 -13.63 -35.91 3.57
C THR A 327 -15.11 -36.14 3.30
N GLY A 328 -15.39 -36.89 2.25
CA GLY A 328 -16.73 -37.33 1.89
C GLY A 328 -16.77 -38.84 1.85
N GLY A 329 -16.40 -39.46 2.94
CA GLY A 329 -16.76 -40.85 3.22
C GLY A 329 -17.83 -40.84 4.28
N ALA A 330 -19.09 -40.76 3.89
CA ALA A 330 -20.18 -41.13 4.76
C ALA A 330 -19.96 -42.60 5.12
N LEU A 331 -19.59 -42.86 6.36
CA LEU A 331 -19.79 -44.17 6.98
C LEU A 331 -21.30 -44.32 7.23
N SER A 332 -21.98 -45.00 6.34
CA SER A 332 -23.30 -45.56 6.65
C SER A 332 -23.06 -46.68 7.66
N TRP A 333 -23.56 -46.51 8.85
CA TRP A 333 -23.74 -47.58 9.82
C TRP A 333 -25.14 -48.18 9.55
N ASP A 334 -25.20 -49.14 8.66
CA ASP A 334 -26.30 -50.10 8.58
C ASP A 334 -25.67 -51.47 8.73
N ASP A 335 -26.04 -52.11 9.83
CA ASP A 335 -26.08 -53.48 10.37
C ASP A 335 -25.23 -53.66 11.64
#